data_39e054de2ea3edc75e11051c8840b69f
#
_entry.id   39e054de2ea3edc75e11051c8840b69f
#
_cell.length_a   1.000
_cell.length_b   1.000
_cell.length_c   1.000
_cell.angle_alpha   90.00
_cell.angle_beta   90.00
_cell.angle_gamma   90.00
#
_symmetry.space_group_name_H-M   'P 1'
#
loop_
_entity.id
_entity.type
_entity.pdbx_description
1 polymer ?
#
loop_
_entity_poly.entity_id
_entity_poly.type
_entity_poly.pdbx_seq_one_letter_code
_entity_poly.pdbx_strand_id
1 'polypeptide(L)'
;MDKPEQVILTNMCMIQDGSKVLVEDKISKWGCGIIFPGGHVEEHEPVVDSVIREMKEETGLTIRNPQLCGIKEWINEDGSRYVVFLFRADS
;
A
#
# COMPACT_ATOMS: atom_id res chain seq x y z
N MET A 1 -21.67 23.14 -4.93
CA MET A 1 -20.35 22.59 -4.65
C MET A 1 -20.46 21.34 -3.78
N ASP A 2 -19.72 20.32 -4.11
CA ASP A 2 -19.76 19.06 -3.41
C ASP A 2 -19.05 19.15 -2.06
N LYS A 3 -19.51 18.33 -1.13
CA LYS A 3 -18.86 18.24 0.17
C LYS A 3 -17.60 17.38 0.05
N PRO A 4 -16.55 17.71 0.81
CA PRO A 4 -15.40 16.81 0.90
C PRO A 4 -15.82 15.44 1.41
N GLU A 5 -15.16 14.41 0.91
CA GLU A 5 -15.37 13.03 1.31
C GLU A 5 -14.21 12.58 2.19
N GLN A 6 -14.51 11.79 3.23
CA GLN A 6 -13.46 11.16 4.01
C GLN A 6 -12.88 9.99 3.26
N VAL A 7 -11.58 10.03 3.03
CA VAL A 7 -10.86 9.00 2.29
C VAL A 7 -9.63 8.58 3.07
N ILE A 8 -9.46 7.27 3.22
CA ILE A 8 -8.25 6.70 3.81
C ILE A 8 -7.38 6.20 2.67
N LEU A 9 -6.21 6.81 2.50
CA LEU A 9 -5.28 6.46 1.43
C LEU A 9 -4.23 5.50 1.97
N THR A 10 -4.10 4.37 1.29
CA THR A 10 -3.11 3.35 1.61
C THR A 10 -2.37 2.90 0.37
N ASN A 11 -1.29 2.17 0.57
CA ASN A 11 -0.53 1.58 -0.52
C ASN A 11 -0.21 0.11 -0.23
N MET A 12 0.12 -0.60 -1.27
CA MET A 12 0.62 -1.96 -1.22
C MET A 12 1.61 -2.11 -2.36
N CYS A 13 2.70 -2.82 -2.13
CA CYS A 13 3.75 -2.93 -3.14
C CYS A 13 4.22 -4.37 -3.33
N MET A 14 4.26 -4.80 -4.58
CA MET A 14 4.90 -6.03 -4.97
C MET A 14 6.35 -5.70 -5.32
N ILE A 15 7.27 -6.13 -4.45
CA ILE A 15 8.70 -5.89 -4.66
C ILE A 15 9.29 -7.11 -5.36
N GLN A 16 9.90 -6.88 -6.52
CA GLN A 16 10.55 -7.93 -7.30
C GLN A 16 12.07 -7.83 -7.21
N ASP A 17 12.71 -8.98 -7.04
CA ASP A 17 14.16 -9.12 -7.10
C ASP A 17 14.44 -10.33 -8.00
N GLY A 18 14.69 -10.05 -9.28
CA GLY A 18 14.79 -11.11 -10.28
C GLY A 18 13.47 -11.87 -10.42
N SER A 19 13.50 -13.17 -10.17
CA SER A 19 12.31 -14.01 -10.22
C SER A 19 11.57 -14.12 -8.87
N LYS A 20 12.07 -13.45 -7.83
CA LYS A 20 11.51 -13.52 -6.48
C LYS A 20 10.61 -12.32 -6.21
N VAL A 21 9.58 -12.56 -5.40
CA VAL A 21 8.64 -11.53 -4.97
C VAL A 21 8.56 -11.57 -3.45
N LEU A 22 8.67 -10.39 -2.82
CA LEU A 22 8.56 -10.28 -1.38
C LEU A 22 7.10 -10.29 -0.96
N VAL A 23 6.78 -11.14 0.01
CA VAL A 23 5.45 -11.20 0.62
C VAL A 23 5.61 -11.24 2.14
N GLU A 24 4.53 -10.93 2.84
CA GLU A 24 4.47 -10.99 4.30
C GLU A 24 3.48 -12.05 4.74
N ASP A 25 3.84 -12.82 5.78
CA ASP A 25 2.89 -13.62 6.52
C ASP A 25 2.21 -12.73 7.54
N LYS A 26 0.90 -12.54 7.40
CA LYS A 26 0.15 -11.71 8.32
C LYS A 26 -0.81 -12.54 9.17
N ILE A 27 -0.72 -12.35 10.48
CA ILE A 27 -1.63 -12.96 11.43
C ILE A 27 -2.48 -11.84 12.03
N SER A 28 -3.79 -11.99 11.98
CA SER A 28 -4.72 -11.02 12.55
C SER A 28 -5.88 -11.74 13.22
N LYS A 29 -6.74 -10.98 13.89
CA LYS A 29 -7.97 -11.55 14.48
C LYS A 29 -8.92 -12.15 13.45
N TRP A 30 -8.73 -11.83 12.18
CA TRP A 30 -9.56 -12.33 11.06
C TRP A 30 -8.96 -13.57 10.41
N GLY A 31 -7.81 -14.04 10.91
CA GLY A 31 -7.11 -15.19 10.37
C GLY A 31 -5.67 -14.84 10.00
N CYS A 32 -5.05 -15.72 9.23
CA CYS A 32 -3.70 -15.53 8.73
C CYS A 32 -3.68 -15.67 7.21
N GLY A 33 -2.68 -15.07 6.58
CA GLY A 33 -2.53 -15.14 5.14
C GLY A 33 -1.26 -14.46 4.67
N ILE A 34 -0.99 -14.62 3.38
CA ILE A 34 0.16 -14.00 2.72
C ILE A 34 -0.33 -12.75 2.00
N ILE A 35 0.31 -11.63 2.27
CA ILE A 35 -0.01 -10.34 1.64
C ILE A 35 1.25 -9.66 1.18
N PHE A 36 1.10 -8.67 0.30
CA PHE A 36 2.19 -7.78 -0.04
C PHE A 36 2.33 -6.70 1.05
N PRO A 37 3.55 -6.22 1.33
CA PRO A 37 3.74 -5.14 2.30
C PRO A 37 3.06 -3.86 1.85
N GLY A 38 2.65 -3.05 2.81
CA GLY A 38 1.99 -1.78 2.54
C GLY A 38 1.70 -1.01 3.82
N GLY A 39 1.11 0.15 3.67
CA GLY A 39 0.78 1.00 4.80
C GLY A 39 -0.06 2.19 4.41
N HIS A 40 -0.22 3.12 5.34
CA HIS A 40 -1.00 4.34 5.15
C HIS A 40 -0.16 5.45 4.54
N VAL A 41 -0.78 6.23 3.67
CA VAL A 41 -0.20 7.49 3.21
C VAL A 41 -0.39 8.51 4.33
N GLU A 42 0.69 9.19 4.70
CA GLU A 42 0.64 10.21 5.75
C GLU A 42 0.07 11.53 5.22
N GLU A 43 -0.39 12.36 6.13
CA GLU A 43 -0.91 13.67 5.79
C GLU A 43 0.14 14.47 5.03
N HIS A 44 -0.26 15.07 3.91
CA HIS A 44 0.58 15.88 3.02
C HIS A 44 1.71 15.12 2.33
N GLU A 45 1.71 13.79 2.42
CA GLU A 45 2.72 12.96 1.78
C GLU A 45 2.26 12.57 0.36
N PRO A 46 3.10 12.76 -0.67
CA PRO A 46 2.81 12.21 -1.99
C PRO A 46 2.73 10.68 -1.95
N VAL A 47 1.83 10.11 -2.74
CA VAL A 47 1.57 8.66 -2.68
C VAL A 47 2.81 7.85 -3.05
N VAL A 48 3.57 8.26 -4.07
CA VAL A 48 4.80 7.55 -4.47
C VAL A 48 5.83 7.59 -3.34
N ASP A 49 5.97 8.73 -2.67
CA ASP A 49 6.88 8.84 -1.53
C ASP A 49 6.45 7.93 -0.39
N SER A 50 5.13 7.77 -0.19
CA SER A 50 4.62 6.92 0.87
C SER A 50 4.98 5.45 0.66
N VAL A 51 4.94 4.96 -0.58
CA VAL A 51 5.27 3.58 -0.85
C VAL A 51 6.77 3.33 -0.66
N ILE A 52 7.62 4.28 -1.05
CA ILE A 52 9.06 4.17 -0.84
C ILE A 52 9.38 4.14 0.67
N ARG A 53 8.75 5.03 1.43
CA ARG A 53 8.93 5.09 2.89
C ARG A 53 8.46 3.81 3.56
N GLU A 54 7.24 3.36 3.25
CA GLU A 54 6.66 2.17 3.88
C GLU A 54 7.48 0.91 3.59
N MET A 55 7.97 0.77 2.36
CA MET A 55 8.80 -0.40 2.04
C MET A 55 10.11 -0.37 2.82
N LYS A 56 10.71 0.80 2.99
CA LYS A 56 11.92 0.92 3.81
C LYS A 56 11.65 0.59 5.27
N GLU A 57 10.55 1.08 5.83
CA GLU A 57 10.19 0.82 7.23
C GLU A 57 9.85 -0.65 7.47
N GLU A 58 9.05 -1.26 6.61
CA GLU A 58 8.58 -2.63 6.81
C GLU A 58 9.59 -3.69 6.41
N THR A 59 10.35 -3.46 5.35
CA THR A 59 11.22 -4.50 4.77
C THR A 59 12.70 -4.18 4.87
N GLY A 60 13.05 -2.94 5.17
CA GLY A 60 14.44 -2.48 5.12
C GLY A 60 14.96 -2.22 3.71
N LEU A 61 14.14 -2.44 2.68
CA LEU A 61 14.57 -2.32 1.28
C LEU A 61 14.29 -0.93 0.73
N THR A 62 15.23 -0.43 -0.08
CA THR A 62 15.01 0.76 -0.88
C THR A 62 14.52 0.32 -2.25
N ILE A 63 13.24 0.57 -2.52
CA ILE A 63 12.66 0.19 -3.81
C ILE A 63 13.04 1.19 -4.90
N ARG A 64 13.03 0.69 -6.14
CA ARG A 64 13.33 1.46 -7.34
C ARG A 64 12.20 1.33 -8.34
N ASN A 65 11.98 2.39 -9.11
CA ASN A 65 11.01 2.41 -10.20
C ASN A 65 9.60 1.97 -9.77
N PRO A 66 9.03 2.57 -8.70
CA PRO A 66 7.68 2.22 -8.32
C PRO A 66 6.69 2.59 -9.42
N GLN A 67 5.87 1.63 -9.83
CA GLN A 67 4.88 1.82 -10.87
C GLN A 67 3.51 1.48 -10.33
N LEU A 68 2.56 2.38 -10.55
CA LEU A 68 1.18 2.14 -10.18
C LEU A 68 0.57 1.12 -11.14
N CYS A 69 0.07 0.01 -10.59
CA CYS A 69 -0.54 -1.07 -11.37
C CYS A 69 -2.06 -1.04 -11.32
N GLY A 70 -2.63 -0.44 -10.29
CA GLY A 70 -4.07 -0.38 -10.15
C GLY A 70 -4.47 0.24 -8.82
N ILE A 71 -5.78 0.38 -8.66
CA ILE A 71 -6.38 0.93 -7.46
C ILE A 71 -7.50 -0.01 -7.04
N LYS A 72 -7.55 -0.31 -5.76
CA LYS A 72 -8.64 -1.08 -5.15
C LYS A 72 -9.32 -0.19 -4.13
N GLU A 73 -10.64 -0.23 -4.08
CA GLU A 73 -11.35 0.61 -3.13
C GLU A 73 -12.63 -0.05 -2.64
N TRP A 74 -13.09 0.39 -1.48
CA TRP A 74 -14.39 0.02 -0.93
C TRP A 74 -14.86 1.10 0.04
N ILE A 75 -16.14 1.04 0.39
CA ILE A 75 -16.72 1.95 1.38
C ILE A 75 -16.83 1.21 2.70
N ASN A 76 -16.26 1.80 3.75
CA ASN A 76 -16.33 1.26 5.11
C ASN A 76 -17.73 1.46 5.70
N GLU A 77 -18.01 0.77 6.79
CA GLU A 77 -19.30 0.89 7.48
C GLU A 77 -19.60 2.31 7.95
N ASP A 78 -18.56 3.07 8.30
CA ASP A 78 -18.71 4.47 8.74
C ASP A 78 -18.91 5.46 7.59
N GLY A 79 -18.94 4.97 6.34
CA GLY A 79 -19.12 5.79 5.16
C GLY A 79 -17.83 6.34 4.54
N SER A 80 -16.69 6.13 5.18
CA SER A 80 -15.41 6.55 4.60
C SER A 80 -15.02 5.65 3.43
N ARG A 81 -14.28 6.21 2.49
CA ARG A 81 -13.74 5.45 1.35
C ARG A 81 -12.33 4.98 1.69
N TYR A 82 -12.10 3.67 1.53
CA TYR A 82 -10.77 3.10 1.71
C TYR A 82 -10.16 2.85 0.33
N VAL A 83 -8.99 3.44 0.07
CA VAL A 83 -8.32 3.35 -1.23
C VAL A 83 -6.96 2.72 -1.07
N VAL A 84 -6.68 1.70 -1.86
CA VAL A 84 -5.38 1.04 -1.90
C VAL A 84 -4.75 1.28 -3.26
N PHE A 85 -3.61 1.98 -3.27
CA PHE A 85 -2.80 2.13 -4.46
C PHE A 85 -1.89 0.92 -4.59
N LEU A 86 -2.03 0.18 -5.68
CA LEU A 86 -1.28 -1.04 -5.92
C LEU A 86 -0.07 -0.74 -6.78
N PHE A 87 1.11 -0.89 -6.19
CA PHE A 87 2.39 -0.63 -6.85
C PHE A 87 3.16 -1.92 -7.09
N ARG A 88 4.04 -1.87 -8.06
CA ARG A 88 5.12 -2.83 -8.19
C ARG A 88 6.43 -2.04 -8.27
N ALA A 89 7.52 -2.63 -7.79
CA ALA A 89 8.82 -2.00 -7.78
C ALA A 89 9.93 -3.03 -7.80
N ASP A 90 11.13 -2.58 -8.12
CA ASP A 90 12.36 -3.37 -8.04
C ASP A 90 13.10 -3.05 -6.75
N SER A 91 13.92 -3.96 -6.30
CA SER A 91 14.79 -3.71 -5.14
C SER A 91 16.26 -3.79 -5.52
#